data_ee9cfb90c484f03d9bfede9e0280e5aa
#
_entry.id   ee9cfb90c484f03d9bfede9e0280e5aa
#
_cell.length_a   1.000
_cell.length_b   1.000
_cell.length_c   1.000
_cell.angle_alpha   90.00
_cell.angle_beta   90.00
_cell.angle_gamma   90.00
#
_symmetry.space_group_name_H-M   'P 1'
#
loop_
_entity.id
_entity.type
_entity.pdbx_description
1 polymer ?
#
loop_
_entity_poly.entity_id
_entity_poly.type
_entity_poly.pdbx_seq_one_letter_code
_entity_poly.pdbx_strand_id
1 'polypeptide(L)'
;MGANTSSPKERLSRSDLRARKSRTPNCKVSPFIVEMKKENQWKFQLNALKDTNKLLVIEFTAKWCGPCKFLEPKLEDLAAKYTDVEFVKIDVDVIMSVWKEYNLYTFPAVIFMKRGQEVDRVVGLKLDEIEQKLHKYAYSF
;
A
#
# COMPACT_ATOMS: atom_id res chain seq x y z
N MET A 1 -4.22 12.75 37.20
CA MET A 1 -4.16 13.26 36.54
C MET A 1 -3.07 13.09 35.75
N GLY A 2 -2.23 13.32 35.69
CA GLY A 2 -1.15 13.20 34.75
C GLY A 2 -0.97 11.87 34.10
N ALA A 3 -1.60 10.87 34.58
CA ALA A 3 -1.37 9.54 34.10
C ALA A 3 -1.67 9.39 32.63
N ASN A 4 -2.60 10.17 32.12
CA ASN A 4 -2.96 10.01 30.75
C ASN A 4 -2.07 10.78 29.83
N THR A 5 -1.18 11.54 30.33
CA THR A 5 -0.38 12.37 29.47
C THR A 5 0.66 11.58 28.66
N SER A 6 1.07 10.42 29.14
CA SER A 6 2.03 9.64 28.40
C SER A 6 1.39 8.76 27.36
N SER A 7 0.10 8.52 27.49
CA SER A 7 -0.59 7.62 26.59
C SER A 7 -0.47 7.98 25.13
N PRO A 8 -0.61 9.22 24.73
CA PRO A 8 -0.54 9.56 23.32
C PRO A 8 0.82 9.33 22.70
N LYS A 9 1.82 9.19 23.50
CA LYS A 9 3.16 9.00 22.98
C LYS A 9 3.51 7.55 22.75
N GLU A 10 2.67 6.67 23.21
CA GLU A 10 2.93 5.25 23.07
C GLU A 10 2.55 4.80 21.67
N ARG A 11 3.37 3.94 21.14
CA ARG A 11 3.13 3.38 19.82
C ARG A 11 2.21 2.18 19.97
N LEU A 12 1.21 2.13 19.10
CA LEU A 12 0.31 1.01 19.09
C LEU A 12 0.99 -0.21 18.50
N SER A 13 0.71 -1.37 19.05
CA SER A 13 1.16 -2.62 18.46
C SER A 13 0.34 -2.92 17.21
N ARG A 14 0.79 -3.87 16.43
CA ARG A 14 0.03 -4.28 15.24
C ARG A 14 -1.30 -4.89 15.61
N SER A 15 -1.36 -5.60 16.73
CA SER A 15 -2.64 -6.15 17.20
C SER A 15 -3.60 -5.04 17.61
N ASP A 16 -3.10 -3.99 18.21
CA ASP A 16 -3.94 -2.85 18.57
C ASP A 16 -4.51 -2.18 17.33
N LEU A 17 -3.71 -2.02 16.31
CA LEU A 17 -4.16 -1.45 15.05
C LEU A 17 -5.22 -2.32 14.38
N ARG A 18 -5.05 -3.62 14.44
CA ARG A 18 -6.05 -4.54 13.90
C ARG A 18 -7.36 -4.46 14.67
N ALA A 19 -7.29 -4.37 16.00
CA ALA A 19 -8.47 -4.23 16.81
C ALA A 19 -9.21 -2.94 16.50
N ARG A 20 -8.49 -1.86 16.29
CA ARG A 20 -9.11 -0.59 15.92
C ARG A 20 -9.83 -0.70 14.58
N LYS A 21 -9.20 -1.35 13.62
CA LYS A 21 -9.81 -1.56 12.31
C LYS A 21 -11.10 -2.37 12.43
N SER A 22 -11.12 -3.38 13.25
CA SER A 22 -12.31 -4.21 13.39
C SER A 22 -13.43 -3.50 14.11
N ARG A 23 -13.12 -2.52 14.97
CA ARG A 23 -14.15 -1.76 15.66
C ARG A 23 -14.87 -0.75 14.77
N THR A 24 -14.28 -0.45 13.61
CA THR A 24 -14.87 0.54 12.72
C THR A 24 -15.08 -0.10 11.36
N PRO A 25 -16.09 -0.96 11.26
CA PRO A 25 -16.26 -1.76 10.04
C PRO A 25 -16.50 -0.94 8.79
N ASN A 26 -16.99 0.28 8.94
CA ASN A 26 -17.21 1.15 7.78
C ASN A 26 -16.01 2.02 7.46
N CYS A 27 -14.98 1.96 8.29
CA CYS A 27 -13.78 2.74 8.05
C CYS A 27 -12.92 2.03 7.01
N LYS A 28 -12.59 2.74 5.96
CA LYS A 28 -11.77 2.17 4.87
C LYS A 28 -10.29 2.47 5.03
N VAL A 29 -9.91 3.04 6.15
CA VAL A 29 -8.51 3.37 6.40
C VAL A 29 -7.79 2.12 6.88
N SER A 30 -6.77 1.73 6.14
CA SER A 30 -5.93 0.62 6.53
C SER A 30 -4.80 1.11 7.40
N PRO A 31 -4.47 0.42 8.50
CA PRO A 31 -3.30 0.80 9.29
C PRO A 31 -1.98 0.43 8.64
N PHE A 32 -2.00 -0.36 7.57
CA PHE A 32 -0.79 -0.89 6.97
C PHE A 32 -0.54 -0.39 5.55
N ILE A 33 -1.56 0.16 4.90
CA ILE A 33 -1.47 0.66 3.53
C ILE A 33 -1.86 2.13 3.54
N VAL A 34 -0.96 2.98 3.05
CA VAL A 34 -1.21 4.42 3.02
C VAL A 34 -1.89 4.77 1.71
N GLU A 35 -3.06 5.39 1.80
CA GLU A 35 -3.75 5.85 0.60
C GLU A 35 -3.22 7.23 0.22
N MET A 36 -2.75 7.36 -1.01
CA MET A 36 -2.29 8.64 -1.55
C MET A 36 -3.49 9.41 -2.06
N LYS A 37 -3.62 10.65 -1.63
CA LYS A 37 -4.78 11.48 -1.99
C LYS A 37 -4.42 12.59 -2.94
N LYS A 38 -3.14 12.92 -3.05
CA LYS A 38 -2.66 14.01 -3.89
C LYS A 38 -1.37 13.61 -4.58
N GLU A 39 -1.15 14.19 -5.73
CA GLU A 39 0.04 13.89 -6.50
C GLU A 39 1.33 14.23 -5.76
N ASN A 40 1.33 15.30 -4.98
CA ASN A 40 2.54 15.67 -4.24
C ASN A 40 2.87 14.68 -3.13
N GLN A 41 1.87 14.01 -2.54
CA GLN A 41 2.12 12.94 -1.58
C GLN A 41 2.83 11.76 -2.26
N TRP A 42 2.37 11.42 -3.45
CA TRP A 42 2.99 10.37 -4.24
C TRP A 42 4.44 10.69 -4.57
N LYS A 43 4.68 11.91 -5.05
CA LYS A 43 6.04 12.34 -5.40
C LYS A 43 6.95 12.36 -4.19
N PHE A 44 6.44 12.79 -3.05
CA PHE A 44 7.19 12.79 -1.81
C PHE A 44 7.58 11.37 -1.40
N GLN A 45 6.63 10.45 -1.46
CA GLN A 45 6.87 9.06 -1.10
C GLN A 45 7.94 8.43 -2.00
N LEU A 46 7.81 8.65 -3.30
CA LEU A 46 8.76 8.12 -4.25
C LEU A 46 10.16 8.67 -4.00
N ASN A 47 10.25 9.96 -3.76
CA ASN A 47 11.53 10.62 -3.50
C ASN A 47 12.15 10.14 -2.19
N ALA A 48 11.34 9.89 -1.18
CA ALA A 48 11.84 9.42 0.12
C ALA A 48 12.47 8.06 0.04
N LEU A 49 12.03 7.22 -0.89
CA LEU A 49 12.50 5.84 -0.99
C LEU A 49 13.52 5.60 -2.08
N LYS A 50 13.78 6.59 -2.93
CA LYS A 50 14.64 6.39 -4.11
C LYS A 50 16.07 6.02 -3.76
N ASP A 51 16.55 6.44 -2.60
CA ASP A 51 17.91 6.16 -2.16
C ASP A 51 17.97 5.05 -1.12
N THR A 52 16.86 4.37 -0.89
CA THR A 52 16.80 3.25 0.04
C THR A 52 16.67 1.95 -0.73
N ASN A 53 16.88 0.85 -0.03
CA ASN A 53 16.68 -0.48 -0.62
C ASN A 53 15.30 -1.05 -0.27
N LYS A 54 14.40 -0.24 0.26
CA LYS A 54 13.06 -0.68 0.61
C LYS A 54 12.24 -0.93 -0.64
N LEU A 55 11.46 -1.99 -0.59
CA LEU A 55 10.48 -2.27 -1.63
C LEU A 55 9.25 -1.41 -1.40
N LEU A 56 8.77 -0.79 -2.44
CA LEU A 56 7.52 -0.05 -2.45
C LEU A 56 6.52 -0.80 -3.33
N VAL A 57 5.38 -1.13 -2.77
CA VAL A 57 4.30 -1.82 -3.48
C VAL A 57 3.15 -0.84 -3.64
N ILE A 58 2.74 -0.62 -4.88
CA ILE A 58 1.70 0.34 -5.21
C ILE A 58 0.50 -0.40 -5.76
N GLU A 59 -0.63 -0.28 -5.08
CA GLU A 59 -1.89 -0.80 -5.57
C GLU A 59 -2.64 0.31 -6.31
N PHE A 60 -3.00 0.06 -7.56
CA PHE A 60 -3.87 0.96 -8.31
C PHE A 60 -5.27 0.40 -8.31
N THR A 61 -6.22 1.18 -7.82
CA THR A 61 -7.59 0.75 -7.62
C THR A 61 -8.57 1.81 -8.11
N ALA A 62 -9.83 1.45 -8.17
CA ALA A 62 -10.92 2.39 -8.49
C ALA A 62 -12.18 1.92 -7.78
N LYS A 63 -13.04 2.87 -7.43
CA LYS A 63 -14.28 2.52 -6.72
C LYS A 63 -15.23 1.70 -7.57
N TRP A 64 -15.18 1.87 -8.89
CA TRP A 64 -16.02 1.12 -9.83
C TRP A 64 -15.46 -0.25 -10.18
N CYS A 65 -14.27 -0.57 -9.71
CA CYS A 65 -13.57 -1.81 -10.07
C CYS A 65 -14.00 -2.92 -9.12
N GLY A 66 -14.80 -3.88 -9.63
CA GLY A 66 -15.23 -5.02 -8.84
C GLY A 66 -14.08 -5.90 -8.35
N PRO A 67 -13.19 -6.33 -9.25
CA PRO A 67 -12.06 -7.19 -8.84
C PRO A 67 -11.13 -6.54 -7.83
N CYS A 68 -11.02 -5.20 -7.84
CA CYS A 68 -10.19 -4.51 -6.87
C CYS A 68 -10.61 -4.79 -5.43
N LYS A 69 -11.90 -5.01 -5.22
CA LYS A 69 -12.44 -5.29 -3.89
C LYS A 69 -11.98 -6.63 -3.34
N PHE A 70 -11.66 -7.57 -4.19
CA PHE A 70 -11.14 -8.86 -3.77
C PHE A 70 -9.64 -8.78 -3.45
N LEU A 71 -8.94 -7.86 -4.10
CA LEU A 71 -7.51 -7.69 -3.86
C LEU A 71 -7.25 -6.97 -2.53
N GLU A 72 -8.09 -6.03 -2.15
CA GLU A 72 -7.83 -5.18 -0.99
C GLU A 72 -7.58 -5.95 0.30
N PRO A 73 -8.44 -6.91 0.71
CA PRO A 73 -8.16 -7.65 1.94
C PRO A 73 -6.89 -8.49 1.86
N LYS A 74 -6.57 -9.02 0.68
CA LYS A 74 -5.34 -9.80 0.52
C LYS A 74 -4.11 -8.90 0.67
N LEU A 75 -4.14 -7.71 0.09
CA LEU A 75 -3.02 -6.79 0.22
C LEU A 75 -2.88 -6.28 1.65
N GLU A 76 -3.97 -6.09 2.36
CA GLU A 76 -3.88 -5.71 3.77
C GLU A 76 -3.22 -6.79 4.60
N ASP A 77 -3.53 -8.05 4.33
CA ASP A 77 -2.90 -9.16 5.04
C ASP A 77 -1.40 -9.21 4.72
N LEU A 78 -1.04 -9.02 3.46
CA LEU A 78 0.36 -9.00 3.06
C LEU A 78 1.09 -7.81 3.66
N ALA A 79 0.47 -6.65 3.70
CA ALA A 79 1.07 -5.46 4.30
C ALA A 79 1.32 -5.64 5.79
N ALA A 80 0.42 -6.33 6.48
CA ALA A 80 0.60 -6.64 7.89
C ALA A 80 1.74 -7.65 8.12
N LYS A 81 1.98 -8.52 7.15
CA LYS A 81 3.01 -9.55 7.24
C LYS A 81 4.39 -9.01 6.85
N TYR A 82 4.46 -8.24 5.78
CA TYR A 82 5.73 -7.71 5.26
C TYR A 82 5.95 -6.30 5.79
N THR A 83 6.40 -6.22 7.03
CA THR A 83 6.48 -4.95 7.77
C THR A 83 7.58 -4.02 7.30
N ASP A 84 8.57 -4.56 6.60
CA ASP A 84 9.67 -3.76 6.05
C ASP A 84 9.38 -3.23 4.65
N VAL A 85 8.25 -3.59 4.09
CA VAL A 85 7.83 -3.15 2.76
C VAL A 85 6.84 -2.01 2.92
N GLU A 86 6.98 -0.98 2.10
CA GLU A 86 6.04 0.13 2.09
C GLU A 86 4.91 -0.20 1.12
N PHE A 87 3.68 -0.08 1.61
CA PHE A 87 2.50 -0.31 0.77
C PHE A 87 1.71 0.98 0.63
N VAL A 88 1.42 1.36 -0.60
CA VAL A 88 0.57 2.52 -0.88
C VAL A 88 -0.54 2.14 -1.84
N LYS A 89 -1.63 2.87 -1.74
CA LYS A 89 -2.81 2.67 -2.60
C LYS A 89 -3.12 3.98 -3.31
N ILE A 90 -3.37 3.89 -4.60
CA ILE A 90 -3.73 5.03 -5.43
C ILE A 90 -5.05 4.74 -6.12
N ASP A 91 -6.03 5.61 -5.89
CA ASP A 91 -7.28 5.58 -6.62
C ASP A 91 -7.04 6.30 -7.95
N VAL A 92 -7.26 5.61 -9.05
CA VAL A 92 -6.93 6.15 -10.38
C VAL A 92 -7.81 7.32 -10.78
N ASP A 93 -8.94 7.49 -10.13
CA ASP A 93 -9.81 8.64 -10.39
C ASP A 93 -9.43 9.85 -9.55
N VAL A 94 -8.62 9.63 -8.51
CA VAL A 94 -8.16 10.70 -7.63
C VAL A 94 -6.83 11.27 -8.10
N ILE A 95 -5.88 10.40 -8.47
CA ILE A 95 -4.58 10.84 -8.98
C ILE A 95 -4.41 10.25 -10.38
N MET A 96 -4.91 10.98 -11.37
CA MET A 96 -4.97 10.46 -12.73
C MET A 96 -3.62 10.45 -13.44
N SER A 97 -2.72 11.35 -13.08
CA SER A 97 -1.42 11.45 -13.75
C SER A 97 -0.57 10.19 -13.54
N VAL A 98 -0.71 9.53 -12.42
CA VAL A 98 0.18 8.42 -12.08
C VAL A 98 -0.09 7.21 -12.94
N TRP A 99 -1.36 6.81 -13.10
CA TRP A 99 -1.65 5.63 -13.90
C TRP A 99 -1.30 5.85 -15.38
N LYS A 100 -1.42 7.08 -15.85
CA LYS A 100 -1.02 7.42 -17.22
C LYS A 100 0.48 7.30 -17.39
N GLU A 101 1.22 7.79 -16.41
CA GLU A 101 2.68 7.74 -16.44
C GLU A 101 3.19 6.30 -16.52
N TYR A 102 2.53 5.36 -15.83
CA TYR A 102 2.94 3.96 -15.83
C TYR A 102 2.22 3.11 -16.87
N ASN A 103 1.45 3.75 -17.76
CA ASN A 103 0.74 3.06 -18.84
C ASN A 103 -0.15 1.93 -18.33
N LEU A 104 -0.97 2.24 -17.34
CA LEU A 104 -1.90 1.29 -16.76
C LEU A 104 -3.29 1.51 -17.37
N TYR A 105 -3.89 0.44 -17.87
CA TYR A 105 -5.21 0.52 -18.51
C TYR A 105 -6.17 -0.52 -17.98
N THR A 106 -5.71 -1.42 -17.14
CA THR A 106 -6.52 -2.48 -16.55
C THR A 106 -6.30 -2.49 -15.05
N PHE A 107 -7.37 -2.63 -14.28
CA PHE A 107 -7.30 -2.60 -12.83
C PHE A 107 -8.01 -3.82 -12.24
N PRO A 108 -7.54 -4.34 -11.09
CA PRO A 108 -6.45 -3.79 -10.29
C PRO A 108 -5.09 -4.01 -10.95
N ALA A 109 -4.13 -3.21 -10.54
CA ALA A 109 -2.75 -3.37 -10.95
C ALA A 109 -1.86 -3.10 -9.76
N VAL A 110 -0.77 -3.85 -9.66
CA VAL A 110 0.20 -3.69 -8.58
C VAL A 110 1.57 -3.49 -9.21
N ILE A 111 2.26 -2.44 -8.80
CA ILE A 111 3.61 -2.15 -9.27
C ILE A 111 4.57 -2.30 -8.11
N PHE A 112 5.69 -2.96 -8.35
CA PHE A 112 6.77 -3.14 -7.40
C PHE A 112 7.92 -2.22 -7.78
N MET A 113 8.37 -1.41 -6.83
CA MET A 113 9.41 -0.41 -7.09
C MET A 113 10.54 -0.53 -6.09
N LYS A 114 11.76 -0.34 -6.58
CA LYS A 114 12.95 -0.20 -5.75
C LYS A 114 13.77 0.96 -6.26
N ARG A 115 14.25 1.78 -5.36
CA ARG A 115 15.12 2.93 -5.67
C ARG A 115 14.50 3.86 -6.70
N GLY A 116 13.18 4.04 -6.60
CA GLY A 116 12.46 4.95 -7.47
C GLY A 116 12.15 4.38 -8.86
N GLN A 117 12.41 3.10 -9.09
CA GLN A 117 12.19 2.49 -10.40
C GLN A 117 11.31 1.25 -10.31
N GLU A 118 10.47 1.08 -11.30
CA GLU A 118 9.64 -0.11 -11.39
C GLU A 118 10.52 -1.32 -11.67
N VAL A 119 10.41 -2.35 -10.80
CA VAL A 119 11.15 -3.60 -11.00
C VAL A 119 10.25 -4.71 -11.50
N ASP A 120 8.94 -4.61 -11.25
CA ASP A 120 7.98 -5.61 -11.75
C ASP A 120 6.58 -5.07 -11.62
N ARG A 121 5.60 -5.77 -12.21
CA ARG A 121 4.20 -5.42 -12.05
C ARG A 121 3.32 -6.66 -12.23
N VAL A 122 2.13 -6.59 -11.67
CA VAL A 122 1.08 -7.59 -11.88
C VAL A 122 -0.18 -6.84 -12.27
N VAL A 123 -0.74 -7.17 -13.43
CA VAL A 123 -1.97 -6.54 -13.92
C VAL A 123 -3.08 -7.58 -13.80
N GLY A 124 -4.16 -7.19 -13.14
CA GLY A 124 -5.30 -8.06 -12.91
C GLY A 124 -5.26 -8.71 -11.54
N LEU A 125 -6.32 -9.47 -11.24
CA LEU A 125 -6.48 -10.11 -9.94
C LEU A 125 -5.75 -11.44 -9.92
N LYS A 126 -4.44 -11.36 -9.73
CA LYS A 126 -3.55 -12.54 -9.72
C LYS A 126 -2.87 -12.62 -8.37
N LEU A 127 -3.61 -13.10 -7.37
CA LEU A 127 -3.17 -13.06 -5.97
C LEU A 127 -1.88 -13.82 -5.73
N ASP A 128 -1.77 -15.01 -6.31
CA ASP A 128 -0.56 -15.83 -6.12
C ASP A 128 0.67 -15.17 -6.72
N GLU A 129 0.51 -14.58 -7.89
CA GLU A 129 1.61 -13.91 -8.56
C GLU A 129 2.07 -12.69 -7.76
N ILE A 130 1.13 -11.95 -7.22
CA ILE A 130 1.45 -10.79 -6.37
C ILE A 130 2.27 -11.23 -5.16
N GLU A 131 1.83 -12.29 -4.50
CA GLU A 131 2.52 -12.78 -3.31
C GLU A 131 3.92 -13.31 -3.65
N GLN A 132 4.05 -14.02 -4.75
CA GLN A 132 5.35 -14.53 -5.18
C GLN A 132 6.34 -13.40 -5.47
N LYS A 133 5.89 -12.38 -6.19
CA LYS A 133 6.75 -11.24 -6.50
C LYS A 133 7.08 -10.42 -5.28
N LEU A 134 6.12 -10.26 -4.38
CA LEU A 134 6.37 -9.58 -3.12
C LEU A 134 7.48 -10.29 -2.34
N HIS A 135 7.38 -11.60 -2.22
CA HIS A 135 8.41 -12.37 -1.52
C HIS A 135 9.76 -12.24 -2.21
N LYS A 136 9.76 -12.33 -3.53
CA LYS A 136 11.00 -12.24 -4.31
C LYS A 136 11.73 -10.91 -4.08
N TYR A 137 11.00 -9.80 -4.16
CA TYR A 137 11.63 -8.49 -4.11
C TYR A 137 11.80 -7.95 -2.68
N ALA A 138 11.03 -8.43 -1.73
CA ALA A 138 11.17 -7.99 -0.34
C ALA A 138 12.53 -8.37 0.25
N TYR A 139 13.10 -9.47 -0.21
CA TYR A 139 14.35 -10.00 0.33
C TYR A 139 15.52 -9.93 -0.65
N SER A 140 15.38 -9.21 -1.76
CA SER A 140 16.47 -9.02 -2.70
C SER A 140 17.19 -7.70 -2.45
N PHE A 141 18.42 -7.60 -2.88
CA PHE A 141 19.22 -6.38 -2.72
C PHE A 141 19.41 -5.63 -4.02
#